data_27260d7fa7cfcd55f70f4d3d99687389
#
_entry.id   27260d7fa7cfcd55f70f4d3d99687389
#
_cell.length_a   1.000
_cell.length_b   1.000
_cell.length_c   1.000
_cell.angle_alpha   90.00
_cell.angle_beta   90.00
_cell.angle_gamma   90.00
#
_symmetry.space_group_name_H-M   'P 1'
#
loop_
_entity.id
_entity.type
_entity.pdbx_description
1 polymer ?
#
loop_
_entity_poly.entity_id
_entity_poly.type
_entity_poly.pdbx_seq_one_letter_code
_entity_poly.pdbx_strand_id
1 'polypeptide(L)'
;MTDGTAASWVIGPILRVMRMAAAICCACVVAGGLTAARTADIELGRYLSTECITCHGTAKADSTIPNIFGLGKTHFVEVIRAYRAKALPNPVMQSIASRLNDDDIAALAAYFEIAKK
;
A
#
# COMPACT_ATOMS: atom_id res chain seq x y z
N MET A 1 2.35 53.25 45.46
CA MET A 1 1.59 52.05 45.84
C MET A 1 0.51 51.89 44.82
N THR A 2 0.75 51.08 43.78
CA THR A 2 -0.25 50.72 42.75
C THR A 2 -0.04 49.24 42.45
N ASP A 3 -0.98 48.44 42.96
CA ASP A 3 -0.95 47.00 42.90
C ASP A 3 -1.27 46.50 41.46
N GLY A 4 -0.26 45.93 40.82
CA GLY A 4 -0.35 45.29 39.52
C GLY A 4 -0.64 43.78 39.59
N THR A 5 -1.84 43.40 40.06
CA THR A 5 -2.19 41.94 40.18
C THR A 5 -3.44 41.52 39.41
N ALA A 6 -3.76 42.14 38.29
CA ALA A 6 -4.99 41.81 37.54
C ALA A 6 -4.79 41.11 36.19
N ALA A 7 -3.57 40.81 35.76
CA ALA A 7 -3.34 40.28 34.41
C ALA A 7 -3.00 38.77 34.33
N SER A 8 -2.82 38.08 35.48
CA SER A 8 -2.33 36.67 35.46
C SER A 8 -3.41 35.60 35.31
N TRP A 9 -4.68 35.92 35.44
CA TRP A 9 -5.77 34.93 35.50
C TRP A 9 -6.42 34.63 34.13
N VAL A 10 -6.20 35.50 33.15
CA VAL A 10 -6.89 35.38 31.83
C VAL A 10 -6.07 34.56 30.85
N ILE A 11 -4.75 34.47 31.00
CA ILE A 11 -3.87 33.80 30.00
C ILE A 11 -3.83 32.27 30.19
N GLY A 12 -4.05 31.79 31.41
CA GLY A 12 -3.97 30.37 31.75
C GLY A 12 -4.96 29.45 30.97
N PRO A 13 -6.24 29.80 30.93
CA PRO A 13 -7.24 28.95 30.22
C PRO A 13 -7.07 28.95 28.69
N ILE A 14 -6.68 30.11 28.12
CA ILE A 14 -6.51 30.24 26.66
C ILE A 14 -5.32 29.36 26.17
N LEU A 15 -4.22 29.34 26.93
CA LEU A 15 -3.04 28.53 26.59
C LEU A 15 -3.34 27.01 26.68
N ARG A 16 -4.22 26.60 27.60
CA ARG A 16 -4.62 25.19 27.72
C ARG A 16 -5.53 24.76 26.58
N VAL A 17 -6.46 25.60 26.13
CA VAL A 17 -7.34 25.31 25.00
C VAL A 17 -6.54 25.23 23.69
N MET A 18 -5.57 26.12 23.48
CA MET A 18 -4.69 26.05 22.30
C MET A 18 -3.79 24.78 22.30
N ARG A 19 -3.33 24.34 23.46
CA ARG A 19 -2.54 23.10 23.54
C ARG A 19 -3.37 21.83 23.26
N MET A 20 -4.62 21.78 23.68
CA MET A 20 -5.52 20.67 23.38
C MET A 20 -5.93 20.64 21.91
N ALA A 21 -6.17 21.80 21.30
CA ALA A 21 -6.48 21.89 19.87
C ALA A 21 -5.31 21.44 18.97
N ALA A 22 -4.07 21.76 19.35
CA ALA A 22 -2.88 21.33 18.63
C ALA A 22 -2.65 19.81 18.71
N ALA A 23 -2.95 19.20 19.87
CA ALA A 23 -2.80 17.74 20.05
C ALA A 23 -3.83 16.95 19.23
N ILE A 24 -5.05 17.42 19.09
CA ILE A 24 -6.11 16.77 18.32
C ILE A 24 -5.83 16.86 16.80
N CYS A 25 -5.29 18.00 16.33
CA CYS A 25 -4.95 18.18 14.92
C CYS A 25 -3.79 17.26 14.48
N CYS A 26 -2.80 17.02 15.36
CA CYS A 26 -1.67 16.15 15.05
C CYS A 26 -2.08 14.66 14.97
N ALA A 27 -3.05 14.22 15.76
CA ALA A 27 -3.55 12.83 15.73
C ALA A 27 -4.35 12.50 14.46
N CYS A 28 -5.08 13.48 13.89
CA CYS A 28 -5.84 13.27 12.65
C CYS A 28 -4.93 13.15 11.40
N VAL A 29 -3.77 13.80 11.39
CA VAL A 29 -2.84 13.76 10.24
C VAL A 29 -2.15 12.40 10.11
N VAL A 30 -1.86 11.74 11.23
CA VAL A 30 -1.18 10.42 11.22
C VAL A 30 -2.12 9.31 10.75
N ALA A 31 -3.41 9.36 11.07
CA ALA A 31 -4.38 8.35 10.66
C ALA A 31 -4.74 8.41 9.16
N GLY A 32 -4.71 9.61 8.55
CA GLY A 32 -5.00 9.79 7.12
C GLY A 32 -3.88 9.33 6.18
N GLY A 33 -2.62 9.38 6.63
CA GLY A 33 -1.47 9.03 5.79
C GLY A 33 -1.36 7.54 5.45
N LEU A 34 -1.71 6.65 6.38
CA LEU A 34 -1.62 5.19 6.19
C LEU A 34 -2.67 4.64 5.21
N THR A 35 -3.86 5.23 5.17
CA THR A 35 -4.92 4.78 4.25
C THR A 35 -4.66 5.22 2.82
N ALA A 36 -4.11 6.42 2.60
CA ALA A 36 -3.77 6.92 1.28
C ALA A 36 -2.64 6.12 0.62
N ALA A 37 -1.62 5.71 1.38
CA ALA A 37 -0.53 4.86 0.87
C ALA A 37 -1.03 3.50 0.38
N ARG A 38 -1.90 2.82 1.15
CA ARG A 38 -2.46 1.52 0.74
C ARG A 38 -3.32 1.61 -0.52
N THR A 39 -4.07 2.69 -0.68
CA THR A 39 -4.89 2.90 -1.87
C THR A 39 -4.02 3.14 -3.10
N ALA A 40 -2.94 3.91 -2.97
CA ALA A 40 -1.98 4.16 -4.04
C ALA A 40 -1.29 2.87 -4.50
N ASP A 41 -0.91 1.97 -3.59
CA ASP A 41 -0.30 0.68 -3.90
C ASP A 41 -1.25 -0.22 -4.71
N ILE A 42 -2.54 -0.27 -4.36
CA ILE A 42 -3.55 -1.07 -5.06
C ILE A 42 -3.80 -0.53 -6.47
N GLU A 43 -3.85 0.79 -6.65
CA GLU A 43 -4.03 1.40 -7.98
C GLU A 43 -2.81 1.19 -8.88
N LEU A 44 -1.60 1.27 -8.33
CA LEU A 44 -0.39 0.88 -9.04
C LEU A 44 -0.44 -0.59 -9.45
N GLY A 45 -0.82 -1.48 -8.53
CA GLY A 45 -0.98 -2.89 -8.79
C GLY A 45 -2.02 -3.18 -9.89
N ARG A 46 -3.12 -2.45 -9.89
CA ARG A 46 -4.15 -2.52 -10.96
C ARG A 46 -3.57 -2.14 -12.31
N TYR A 47 -2.84 -1.05 -12.38
CA TYR A 47 -2.21 -0.59 -13.63
C TYR A 47 -1.23 -1.62 -14.17
N LEU A 48 -0.32 -2.10 -13.32
CA LEU A 48 0.68 -3.10 -13.69
C LEU A 48 0.06 -4.46 -14.05
N SER A 49 -1.09 -4.82 -13.46
CA SER A 49 -1.76 -6.10 -13.69
C SER A 49 -2.22 -6.32 -15.12
N THR A 50 -2.34 -5.26 -15.94
CA THR A 50 -2.80 -5.35 -17.33
C THR A 50 -1.95 -6.29 -18.17
N GLU A 51 -0.64 -6.34 -17.96
CA GLU A 51 0.24 -7.30 -18.62
C GLU A 51 0.01 -8.74 -18.13
N CYS A 52 -0.26 -8.92 -16.85
CA CYS A 52 -0.46 -10.23 -16.23
C CYS A 52 -1.79 -10.87 -16.70
N ILE A 53 -2.87 -10.09 -16.70
CA ILE A 53 -4.22 -10.59 -17.05
C ILE A 53 -4.36 -10.98 -18.52
N THR A 54 -3.49 -10.51 -19.40
CA THR A 54 -3.46 -10.90 -20.80
C THR A 54 -3.33 -12.43 -20.96
N CYS A 55 -2.52 -13.06 -20.10
CA CYS A 55 -2.35 -14.51 -20.08
C CYS A 55 -3.15 -15.16 -18.94
N HIS A 56 -3.01 -14.65 -17.73
CA HIS A 56 -3.60 -15.23 -16.53
C HIS A 56 -5.10 -14.95 -16.37
N GLY A 57 -5.62 -13.88 -16.99
CA GLY A 57 -7.04 -13.53 -16.94
C GLY A 57 -7.94 -14.46 -17.73
N THR A 58 -7.42 -15.07 -18.79
CA THR A 58 -8.16 -15.99 -19.67
C THR A 58 -7.93 -17.47 -19.35
N ALA A 59 -7.06 -17.77 -18.38
CA ALA A 59 -6.72 -19.13 -17.99
C ALA A 59 -7.98 -19.92 -17.59
N LYS A 60 -8.20 -21.05 -18.23
CA LYS A 60 -9.24 -22.03 -17.90
C LYS A 60 -8.75 -23.00 -16.83
N ALA A 61 -9.64 -23.75 -16.22
CA ALA A 61 -9.32 -24.68 -15.14
C ALA A 61 -8.29 -25.76 -15.55
N ASP A 62 -8.24 -26.12 -16.83
CA ASP A 62 -7.33 -27.10 -17.41
C ASP A 62 -6.09 -26.47 -18.08
N SER A 63 -5.92 -25.16 -17.94
CA SER A 63 -4.81 -24.42 -18.53
C SER A 63 -3.50 -24.69 -17.76
N THR A 64 -2.38 -24.78 -18.51
CA THR A 64 -1.03 -24.78 -17.92
C THR A 64 -0.62 -23.42 -17.33
N ILE A 65 -1.41 -22.36 -17.62
CA ILE A 65 -1.23 -21.03 -17.04
C ILE A 65 -2.01 -20.96 -15.73
N PRO A 66 -1.36 -20.75 -14.59
CA PRO A 66 -2.02 -20.76 -13.30
C PRO A 66 -2.94 -19.55 -13.10
N ASN A 67 -4.01 -19.75 -12.33
CA ASN A 67 -4.81 -18.62 -11.83
C ASN A 67 -4.01 -17.88 -10.74
N ILE A 68 -3.94 -16.55 -10.88
CA ILE A 68 -3.23 -15.68 -9.94
C ILE A 68 -4.18 -14.78 -9.11
N PHE A 69 -5.49 -14.84 -9.36
CA PHE A 69 -6.48 -14.09 -8.61
C PHE A 69 -6.76 -14.77 -7.25
N GLY A 70 -6.78 -13.98 -6.19
CA GLY A 70 -6.93 -14.48 -4.83
C GLY A 70 -5.71 -15.21 -4.28
N LEU A 71 -4.57 -15.11 -4.96
CA LEU A 71 -3.31 -15.66 -4.48
C LEU A 71 -2.83 -14.86 -3.28
N GLY A 72 -2.48 -15.51 -2.19
CA GLY A 72 -1.99 -14.85 -0.98
C GLY A 72 -0.75 -13.99 -1.29
N LYS A 73 -0.72 -12.78 -0.72
CA LYS A 73 0.30 -11.75 -0.97
C LYS A 73 1.73 -12.29 -0.84
N THR A 74 2.03 -13.00 0.24
CA THR A 74 3.37 -13.55 0.49
C THR A 74 3.79 -14.52 -0.61
N HIS A 75 2.91 -15.45 -0.96
CA HIS A 75 3.19 -16.45 -1.99
C HIS A 75 3.39 -15.81 -3.37
N PHE A 76 2.58 -14.80 -3.73
CA PHE A 76 2.77 -14.05 -4.97
C PHE A 76 4.15 -13.41 -5.05
N VAL A 77 4.57 -12.72 -3.98
CA VAL A 77 5.89 -12.06 -3.91
C VAL A 77 7.02 -13.07 -4.07
N GLU A 78 6.95 -14.20 -3.36
CA GLU A 78 7.97 -15.26 -3.42
C GLU A 78 8.12 -15.83 -4.83
N VAL A 79 7.02 -16.15 -5.48
CA VAL A 79 7.01 -16.74 -6.83
C VAL A 79 7.58 -15.75 -7.87
N ILE A 80 7.16 -14.48 -7.84
CA ILE A 80 7.67 -13.48 -8.79
C ILE A 80 9.16 -13.21 -8.57
N ARG A 81 9.61 -13.13 -7.32
CA ARG A 81 11.04 -13.01 -7.01
C ARG A 81 11.86 -14.22 -7.47
N ALA A 82 11.31 -15.43 -7.35
CA ALA A 82 11.96 -16.64 -7.83
C ALA A 82 12.10 -16.65 -9.37
N TYR A 83 11.10 -16.18 -10.11
CA TYR A 83 11.23 -15.98 -11.56
C TYR A 83 12.26 -14.89 -11.90
N ARG A 84 12.26 -13.77 -11.19
CA ARG A 84 13.23 -12.69 -11.38
C ARG A 84 14.67 -13.16 -11.15
N ALA A 85 14.87 -14.03 -10.15
CA ALA A 85 16.15 -14.67 -9.86
C ALA A 85 16.48 -15.84 -10.79
N LYS A 86 15.61 -16.18 -11.75
CA LYS A 86 15.73 -17.32 -12.66
C LYS A 86 15.76 -18.69 -11.95
N ALA A 87 15.28 -18.76 -10.72
CA ALA A 87 15.18 -20.01 -9.95
C ALA A 87 14.02 -20.91 -10.45
N LEU A 88 13.00 -20.34 -11.11
CA LEU A 88 11.92 -21.10 -11.71
C LEU A 88 12.04 -21.13 -13.25
N PRO A 89 11.87 -22.31 -13.89
CA PRO A 89 12.18 -22.53 -15.30
C PRO A 89 11.00 -22.12 -16.22
N ASN A 90 10.75 -20.82 -16.37
CA ASN A 90 9.80 -20.30 -17.36
C ASN A 90 10.34 -19.00 -17.96
N PRO A 91 10.88 -19.02 -19.20
CA PRO A 91 11.52 -17.85 -19.81
C PRO A 91 10.59 -16.65 -19.96
N VAL A 92 9.29 -16.88 -20.22
CA VAL A 92 8.31 -15.79 -20.35
C VAL A 92 8.14 -15.08 -19.00
N MET A 93 7.89 -15.84 -17.93
CA MET A 93 7.75 -15.29 -16.60
C MET A 93 9.04 -14.66 -16.07
N GLN A 94 10.20 -15.22 -16.41
CA GLN A 94 11.51 -14.62 -16.09
C GLN A 94 11.66 -13.25 -16.77
N SER A 95 11.26 -13.13 -18.03
CA SER A 95 11.30 -11.87 -18.78
C SER A 95 10.34 -10.82 -18.17
N ILE A 96 9.12 -11.21 -17.81
CA ILE A 96 8.16 -10.32 -17.14
C ILE A 96 8.71 -9.88 -15.78
N ALA A 97 9.10 -10.83 -14.93
CA ALA A 97 9.56 -10.54 -13.57
C ALA A 97 10.85 -9.70 -13.52
N SER A 98 11.72 -9.81 -14.52
CA SER A 98 12.98 -9.03 -14.57
C SER A 98 12.77 -7.51 -14.70
N ARG A 99 11.59 -7.08 -15.16
CA ARG A 99 11.24 -5.66 -15.33
C ARG A 99 10.59 -5.05 -14.09
N LEU A 100 10.21 -5.87 -13.11
CA LEU A 100 9.53 -5.44 -11.89
C LEU A 100 10.53 -5.17 -10.77
N ASN A 101 10.44 -4.01 -10.14
CA ASN A 101 11.13 -3.72 -8.88
C ASN A 101 10.34 -4.28 -7.67
N ASP A 102 10.85 -4.12 -6.46
CA ASP A 102 10.20 -4.68 -5.27
C ASP A 102 8.88 -3.97 -4.92
N ASP A 103 8.75 -2.68 -5.22
CA ASP A 103 7.52 -1.92 -5.00
C ASP A 103 6.44 -2.34 -6.01
N ASP A 104 6.81 -2.56 -7.27
CA ASP A 104 5.90 -3.10 -8.30
C ASP A 104 5.37 -4.48 -7.89
N ILE A 105 6.24 -5.36 -7.42
CA ILE A 105 5.87 -6.70 -6.96
C ILE A 105 4.92 -6.62 -5.75
N ALA A 106 5.19 -5.72 -4.80
CA ALA A 106 4.34 -5.52 -3.64
C ALA A 106 2.96 -4.97 -4.02
N ALA A 107 2.90 -4.01 -4.95
CA ALA A 107 1.66 -3.45 -5.46
C ALA A 107 0.81 -4.49 -6.21
N LEU A 108 1.44 -5.27 -7.09
CA LEU A 108 0.78 -6.40 -7.78
C LEU A 108 0.24 -7.43 -6.79
N ALA A 109 1.02 -7.80 -5.77
CA ALA A 109 0.60 -8.73 -4.75
C ALA A 109 -0.61 -8.24 -3.97
N ALA A 110 -0.64 -6.94 -3.60
CA ALA A 110 -1.78 -6.33 -2.92
C ALA A 110 -3.04 -6.31 -3.80
N TYR A 111 -2.88 -6.04 -5.09
CA TYR A 111 -3.99 -6.05 -6.03
C TYR A 111 -4.56 -7.47 -6.24
N PHE A 112 -3.72 -8.46 -6.57
CA PHE A 112 -4.18 -9.82 -6.86
C PHE A 112 -4.71 -10.56 -5.63
N GLU A 113 -4.33 -10.18 -4.40
CA GLU A 113 -4.92 -10.71 -3.16
C GLU A 113 -6.43 -10.44 -3.07
N ILE A 114 -6.88 -9.24 -3.51
CA ILE A 114 -8.28 -8.81 -3.42
C ILE A 114 -9.04 -8.93 -4.73
N ALA A 115 -8.34 -8.99 -5.86
CA ALA A 115 -8.94 -9.08 -7.18
C ALA A 115 -9.63 -10.43 -7.37
N LYS A 116 -10.82 -10.39 -7.95
CA LYS A 116 -11.59 -11.58 -8.36
C LYS A 116 -11.56 -11.70 -9.87
N LYS A 117 -11.51 -12.94 -10.34
CA LYS A 117 -11.64 -13.25 -11.78
C LYS A 117 -13.09 -13.11 -12.21
#